data_df1df273dd98c46fda5a01fb240333c7
#
_entry.id   df1df273dd98c46fda5a01fb240333c7
#
_cell.length_a   1.000
_cell.length_b   1.000
_cell.length_c   1.000
_cell.angle_alpha   90.00
_cell.angle_beta   90.00
_cell.angle_gamma   90.00
#
_symmetry.space_group_name_H-M   'P 1'
#
loop_
_entity.id
_entity.type
_entity.pdbx_description
1 polymer ?
#
loop_
_entity_poly.entity_id
_entity_poly.type
_entity_poly.pdbx_seq_one_letter_code
_entity_poly.pdbx_strand_id
1 'polypeptide(L)'
;MAEITDRATQIAEEQIAEEQIAEEQQAVDTMYTRLDTETMTGLRAREEALSSPIDGPEDRVARDADLSRLDKAIRRLRKAEHALCFGRIDGTTGGAPLYIGRIGLLSDSHRTLLVDWRADAARPFYAATAASPLGVRRRRHLRLRDREVVELTDEILDGTAPIDTDVVGDSPLVSALSGARTGRMREAMATLQAEQDEIVRSEHRGIMVVDGGPGTGKTIVALHRAAYVLYAFPAIADRGVLVFGPNRRFLTYISDVLPSLGENDVALRTTTDLVDFTVTRTETDPIALAKGCKHFAELLAGRVETSQPRGIPLRLRTGYGAVVLDPARVDAARRSALQGGVGHNRARQAFLEQIVDEVVTELEAQTAQEISDFEDEIRNVLGIDLDRMWHF
;
A
#
# COMPACT_ATOMS: atom_id res chain seq x y z
N MET A 1 -16.61 48.75 -33.11
CA MET A 1 -17.50 47.61 -33.41
C MET A 1 -16.81 46.29 -33.09
N ALA A 2 -15.56 46.04 -33.47
CA ALA A 2 -14.87 44.78 -33.14
C ALA A 2 -14.72 44.55 -31.60
N GLU A 3 -14.34 45.54 -30.82
CA GLU A 3 -14.23 45.41 -29.34
C GLU A 3 -15.56 45.12 -28.61
N ILE A 4 -16.69 45.63 -29.13
CA ILE A 4 -18.01 45.40 -28.54
C ILE A 4 -18.49 43.97 -28.88
N THR A 5 -18.17 43.47 -30.07
CA THR A 5 -18.49 42.13 -30.50
C THR A 5 -17.63 41.10 -29.71
N ASP A 6 -16.36 41.39 -29.49
CA ASP A 6 -15.43 40.53 -28.75
C ASP A 6 -15.87 40.41 -27.27
N ARG A 7 -16.26 41.53 -26.62
CA ARG A 7 -16.76 41.57 -25.27
C ARG A 7 -18.12 40.85 -25.12
N ALA A 8 -19.01 40.92 -26.11
CA ALA A 8 -20.29 40.21 -26.09
C ALA A 8 -20.08 38.69 -26.25
N THR A 9 -19.14 38.28 -27.08
CA THR A 9 -18.76 36.88 -27.24
C THR A 9 -18.16 36.32 -25.94
N GLN A 10 -17.27 37.06 -25.27
CA GLN A 10 -16.65 36.65 -24.02
C GLN A 10 -17.68 36.53 -22.88
N ILE A 11 -18.65 37.44 -22.79
CA ILE A 11 -19.75 37.34 -21.79
C ILE A 11 -20.62 36.11 -22.05
N ALA A 12 -20.90 35.78 -23.33
CA ALA A 12 -21.68 34.62 -23.67
C ALA A 12 -20.94 33.30 -23.35
N GLU A 13 -19.63 33.25 -23.58
CA GLU A 13 -18.79 32.09 -23.21
C GLU A 13 -18.70 31.91 -21.69
N GLU A 14 -18.59 33.00 -20.91
CA GLU A 14 -18.60 32.96 -19.44
C GLU A 14 -19.95 32.46 -18.92
N GLN A 15 -21.08 32.87 -19.50
CA GLN A 15 -22.42 32.40 -19.11
C GLN A 15 -22.61 30.90 -19.41
N ILE A 16 -22.16 30.43 -20.57
CA ILE A 16 -22.21 29.00 -20.92
C ILE A 16 -21.38 28.20 -19.91
N ALA A 17 -20.18 28.68 -19.58
CA ALA A 17 -19.33 27.98 -18.63
C ALA A 17 -19.98 27.91 -17.21
N GLU A 18 -20.61 28.97 -16.75
CA GLU A 18 -21.32 29.00 -15.45
C GLU A 18 -22.53 28.03 -15.44
N GLU A 19 -23.32 27.96 -16.51
CA GLU A 19 -24.43 27.01 -16.65
C GLU A 19 -23.95 25.58 -16.66
N GLN A 20 -22.87 25.29 -17.37
CA GLN A 20 -22.28 23.97 -17.42
C GLN A 20 -21.64 23.55 -16.08
N ILE A 21 -21.03 24.48 -15.34
CA ILE A 21 -20.53 24.25 -14.00
C ILE A 21 -21.67 23.87 -13.05
N ALA A 22 -22.82 24.55 -13.12
CA ALA A 22 -23.98 24.26 -12.31
C ALA A 22 -24.59 22.88 -12.60
N GLU A 23 -24.61 22.46 -13.89
CA GLU A 23 -25.04 21.12 -14.29
C GLU A 23 -24.12 20.03 -13.72
N GLU A 24 -22.81 20.20 -13.88
CA GLU A 24 -21.82 19.24 -13.37
C GLU A 24 -21.83 19.20 -11.84
N GLN A 25 -22.07 20.31 -11.16
CA GLN A 25 -22.18 20.36 -9.70
C GLN A 25 -23.29 19.43 -9.18
N GLN A 26 -24.45 19.36 -9.84
CA GLN A 26 -25.52 18.46 -9.43
C GLN A 26 -25.10 16.98 -9.49
N ALA A 27 -24.36 16.60 -10.54
CA ALA A 27 -23.81 15.26 -10.66
C ALA A 27 -22.78 14.96 -9.55
N VAL A 28 -21.89 15.92 -9.29
CA VAL A 28 -20.86 15.84 -8.26
C VAL A 28 -21.50 15.75 -6.86
N ASP A 29 -22.54 16.54 -6.56
CA ASP A 29 -23.26 16.50 -5.29
C ASP A 29 -23.90 15.11 -5.06
N THR A 30 -24.44 14.51 -6.11
CA THR A 30 -24.98 13.14 -6.06
C THR A 30 -23.90 12.13 -5.70
N MET A 31 -22.70 12.27 -6.27
CA MET A 31 -21.58 11.38 -5.98
C MET A 31 -21.08 11.54 -4.52
N TYR A 32 -20.98 12.78 -4.02
CA TYR A 32 -20.58 13.04 -2.64
C TYR A 32 -21.63 12.56 -1.64
N THR A 33 -22.92 12.73 -1.94
CA THR A 33 -24.02 12.18 -1.12
C THR A 33 -23.88 10.66 -1.00
N ARG A 34 -23.55 9.99 -2.08
CA ARG A 34 -23.30 8.55 -2.09
C ARG A 34 -22.05 8.17 -1.30
N LEU A 35 -20.96 8.91 -1.47
CA LEU A 35 -19.70 8.72 -0.72
C LEU A 35 -19.95 8.85 0.79
N ASP A 36 -20.70 9.86 1.22
CA ASP A 36 -21.05 10.08 2.62
C ASP A 36 -21.89 8.91 3.16
N THR A 37 -22.87 8.45 2.38
CA THR A 37 -23.73 7.31 2.74
C THR A 37 -22.92 6.02 2.91
N GLU A 38 -22.02 5.71 2.00
CA GLU A 38 -21.14 4.53 2.10
C GLU A 38 -20.16 4.64 3.27
N THR A 39 -19.62 5.84 3.52
CA THR A 39 -18.72 6.10 4.65
C THR A 39 -19.47 5.88 5.98
N MET A 40 -20.66 6.41 6.12
CA MET A 40 -21.48 6.21 7.32
C MET A 40 -21.88 4.75 7.53
N THR A 41 -22.21 4.05 6.46
CA THR A 41 -22.53 2.61 6.49
C THR A 41 -21.33 1.80 6.97
N GLY A 42 -20.14 2.10 6.44
CA GLY A 42 -18.89 1.46 6.87
C GLY A 42 -18.56 1.72 8.34
N LEU A 43 -18.78 2.95 8.82
CA LEU A 43 -18.57 3.30 10.23
C LEU A 43 -19.53 2.56 11.16
N ARG A 44 -20.82 2.43 10.80
CA ARG A 44 -21.81 1.66 11.57
C ARG A 44 -21.44 0.17 11.61
N ALA A 45 -21.12 -0.41 10.47
CA ALA A 45 -20.70 -1.81 10.42
C ALA A 45 -19.44 -2.07 11.29
N ARG A 46 -18.51 -1.12 11.33
CA ARG A 46 -17.33 -1.18 12.21
C ARG A 46 -17.71 -1.14 13.70
N GLU A 47 -18.63 -0.28 14.08
CA GLU A 47 -19.13 -0.17 15.46
C GLU A 47 -19.86 -1.44 15.89
N GLU A 48 -20.70 -2.00 15.01
CA GLU A 48 -21.36 -3.29 15.22
C GLU A 48 -20.37 -4.44 15.39
N ALA A 49 -19.33 -4.50 14.54
CA ALA A 49 -18.25 -5.50 14.67
C ALA A 49 -17.48 -5.37 15.98
N LEU A 50 -17.25 -4.14 16.49
CA LEU A 50 -16.61 -3.90 17.79
C LEU A 50 -17.49 -4.33 18.97
N SER A 51 -18.82 -4.20 18.82
CA SER A 51 -19.80 -4.50 19.87
C SER A 51 -20.21 -5.98 19.90
N SER A 52 -19.85 -6.75 18.86
CA SER A 52 -20.21 -8.17 18.77
C SER A 52 -19.53 -8.99 19.86
N PRO A 53 -20.25 -9.90 20.55
CA PRO A 53 -19.65 -10.81 21.54
C PRO A 53 -18.55 -11.67 20.94
N ILE A 54 -17.58 -12.07 21.77
CA ILE A 54 -16.50 -12.99 21.37
C ILE A 54 -16.62 -14.22 22.25
N ASP A 55 -17.00 -15.33 21.67
CA ASP A 55 -17.16 -16.58 22.41
C ASP A 55 -15.92 -17.49 22.36
N GLY A 56 -14.92 -17.15 21.50
CA GLY A 56 -13.71 -17.94 21.38
C GLY A 56 -12.56 -17.27 20.63
N PRO A 57 -11.39 -17.93 20.56
CA PRO A 57 -10.23 -17.43 19.81
C PRO A 57 -10.48 -17.24 18.31
N GLU A 58 -11.28 -18.14 17.70
CA GLU A 58 -11.63 -18.10 16.27
C GLU A 58 -12.49 -16.87 15.94
N ASP A 59 -13.48 -16.55 16.80
CA ASP A 59 -14.33 -15.38 16.64
C ASP A 59 -13.52 -14.08 16.75
N ARG A 60 -12.49 -14.07 17.61
CA ARG A 60 -11.58 -12.94 17.75
C ARG A 60 -10.80 -12.70 16.46
N VAL A 61 -10.22 -13.75 15.86
CA VAL A 61 -9.47 -13.67 14.60
C VAL A 61 -10.38 -13.21 13.45
N ALA A 62 -11.59 -13.76 13.36
CA ALA A 62 -12.57 -13.36 12.35
C ALA A 62 -12.96 -11.89 12.50
N ARG A 63 -13.25 -11.43 13.72
CA ARG A 63 -13.57 -10.04 14.01
C ARG A 63 -12.42 -9.09 13.66
N ASP A 64 -11.20 -9.44 14.02
CA ASP A 64 -10.01 -8.61 13.73
C ASP A 64 -9.78 -8.49 12.22
N ALA A 65 -10.03 -9.55 11.47
CA ALA A 65 -10.00 -9.54 10.00
C ALA A 65 -11.08 -8.63 9.41
N ASP A 66 -12.32 -8.71 9.92
CA ASP A 66 -13.43 -7.86 9.50
C ASP A 66 -13.19 -6.38 9.82
N LEU A 67 -12.71 -6.07 11.01
CA LEU A 67 -12.32 -4.72 11.40
C LEU A 67 -11.21 -4.17 10.50
N SER A 68 -10.20 -4.97 10.19
CA SER A 68 -9.13 -4.57 9.26
C SER A 68 -9.65 -4.25 7.87
N ARG A 69 -10.59 -5.08 7.36
CA ARG A 69 -11.26 -4.87 6.06
C ARG A 69 -12.10 -3.59 6.06
N LEU A 70 -12.92 -3.37 7.09
CA LEU A 70 -13.75 -2.19 7.23
C LEU A 70 -12.91 -0.92 7.37
N ASP A 71 -11.85 -0.95 8.16
CA ASP A 71 -10.93 0.17 8.31
C ASP A 71 -10.23 0.53 6.99
N LYS A 72 -9.85 -0.46 6.18
CA LYS A 72 -9.29 -0.22 4.84
C LYS A 72 -10.34 0.45 3.93
N ALA A 73 -11.57 -0.05 3.91
CA ALA A 73 -12.65 0.51 3.10
C ALA A 73 -12.98 1.96 3.51
N ILE A 74 -13.15 2.23 4.80
CA ILE A 74 -13.41 3.58 5.32
C ILE A 74 -12.26 4.54 4.98
N ARG A 75 -11.03 4.11 5.14
CA ARG A 75 -9.86 4.93 4.77
C ARG A 75 -9.85 5.26 3.27
N ARG A 76 -10.22 4.30 2.40
CA ARG A 76 -10.32 4.51 0.95
C ARG A 76 -11.40 5.56 0.62
N LEU A 77 -12.60 5.45 1.21
CA LEU A 77 -13.69 6.41 1.01
C LEU A 77 -13.30 7.82 1.48
N ARG A 78 -12.75 7.96 2.70
CA ARG A 78 -12.31 9.26 3.23
C ARG A 78 -11.23 9.93 2.41
N LYS A 79 -10.34 9.17 1.78
CA LYS A 79 -9.29 9.73 0.91
C LYS A 79 -9.82 10.18 -0.43
N ALA A 80 -10.90 9.58 -0.92
CA ALA A 80 -11.57 10.02 -2.12
C ALA A 80 -12.32 11.35 -1.95
N GLU A 81 -12.51 11.83 -0.72
CA GLU A 81 -13.14 13.11 -0.38
C GLU A 81 -12.59 14.29 -1.19
N HIS A 82 -11.26 14.36 -1.37
CA HIS A 82 -10.63 15.43 -2.13
C HIS A 82 -10.62 15.11 -3.63
N ALA A 83 -11.31 15.94 -4.43
CA ALA A 83 -11.40 15.81 -5.88
C ALA A 83 -11.88 14.41 -6.31
N LEU A 84 -13.04 14.00 -5.82
CA LEU A 84 -13.66 12.69 -6.04
C LEU A 84 -13.81 12.37 -7.53
N CYS A 85 -14.31 13.32 -8.33
CA CYS A 85 -14.48 13.26 -9.76
C CYS A 85 -13.52 14.26 -10.44
N PHE A 86 -12.93 13.91 -11.56
CA PHE A 86 -12.02 14.79 -12.30
C PHE A 86 -12.20 14.71 -13.83
N GLY A 87 -13.06 13.83 -14.29
CA GLY A 87 -13.28 13.66 -15.72
C GLY A 87 -14.67 13.14 -16.07
N ARG A 88 -15.10 13.44 -17.29
CA ARG A 88 -16.30 12.92 -17.91
C ARG A 88 -16.01 12.61 -19.38
N ILE A 89 -16.56 11.53 -19.90
CA ILE A 89 -16.58 11.23 -21.32
C ILE A 89 -18.01 11.10 -21.82
N ASP A 90 -18.27 11.71 -22.98
CA ASP A 90 -19.50 11.57 -23.72
C ASP A 90 -19.21 10.79 -24.99
N GLY A 91 -19.99 9.74 -25.26
CA GLY A 91 -19.82 8.87 -26.42
C GLY A 91 -20.35 9.49 -27.71
N THR A 92 -19.81 9.04 -28.86
CA THR A 92 -20.28 9.45 -30.20
C THR A 92 -21.70 8.96 -30.53
N THR A 93 -22.15 7.88 -29.89
CA THR A 93 -23.47 7.27 -30.16
C THR A 93 -24.58 7.83 -29.26
N GLY A 94 -24.27 8.83 -28.42
CA GLY A 94 -25.16 9.30 -27.38
C GLY A 94 -25.22 8.31 -26.21
N GLY A 95 -26.01 8.63 -25.20
CA GLY A 95 -26.16 7.81 -23.98
C GLY A 95 -25.81 8.60 -22.73
N ALA A 96 -25.82 7.92 -21.58
CA ALA A 96 -25.47 8.56 -20.32
C ALA A 96 -23.96 8.86 -20.30
N PRO A 97 -23.55 10.04 -19.79
CA PRO A 97 -22.16 10.37 -19.61
C PRO A 97 -21.50 9.43 -18.63
N LEU A 98 -20.21 9.15 -18.83
CA LEU A 98 -19.41 8.35 -17.93
C LEU A 98 -18.45 9.24 -17.15
N TYR A 99 -18.68 9.36 -15.85
CA TYR A 99 -17.83 10.12 -14.96
C TYR A 99 -16.65 9.29 -14.47
N ILE A 100 -15.48 9.90 -14.43
CA ILE A 100 -14.20 9.27 -14.05
C ILE A 100 -13.69 9.91 -12.76
N GLY A 101 -13.35 9.08 -11.79
CA GLY A 101 -12.87 9.55 -10.50
C GLY A 101 -11.93 8.62 -9.78
N ARG A 102 -11.67 8.92 -8.53
CA ARG A 102 -10.69 8.21 -7.70
C ARG A 102 -11.15 6.84 -7.23
N ILE A 103 -12.46 6.63 -7.16
CA ILE A 103 -13.10 5.37 -6.77
C ILE A 103 -14.32 5.13 -7.65
N GLY A 104 -14.79 3.88 -7.71
CA GLY A 104 -16.09 3.56 -8.31
C GLY A 104 -17.21 3.74 -7.29
N LEU A 105 -18.32 4.36 -7.74
CA LEU A 105 -19.56 4.51 -6.96
C LEU A 105 -20.76 4.05 -7.78
N LEU A 106 -21.66 3.32 -7.12
CA LEU A 106 -22.93 2.89 -7.67
C LEU A 106 -24.09 3.57 -6.93
N SER A 107 -25.16 3.90 -7.64
CA SER A 107 -26.41 4.32 -7.02
C SER A 107 -27.08 3.16 -6.28
N ASP A 108 -28.13 3.43 -5.51
CA ASP A 108 -28.94 2.39 -4.86
C ASP A 108 -29.61 1.44 -5.87
N SER A 109 -29.85 1.91 -7.10
CA SER A 109 -30.36 1.11 -8.22
C SER A 109 -29.24 0.42 -9.02
N HIS A 110 -28.02 0.32 -8.50
CA HIS A 110 -26.83 -0.27 -9.12
C HIS A 110 -26.41 0.38 -10.46
N ARG A 111 -26.84 1.62 -10.73
CA ARG A 111 -26.32 2.38 -11.86
C ARG A 111 -24.98 3.00 -11.50
N THR A 112 -24.04 3.00 -12.43
CA THR A 112 -22.72 3.63 -12.26
C THR A 112 -22.88 5.15 -12.14
N LEU A 113 -22.48 5.71 -11.00
CA LEU A 113 -22.38 7.15 -10.77
C LEU A 113 -20.98 7.66 -11.09
N LEU A 114 -19.96 6.87 -10.74
CA LEU A 114 -18.56 7.21 -10.91
C LEU A 114 -17.77 5.95 -11.23
N VAL A 115 -16.90 6.01 -12.21
CA VAL A 115 -15.99 4.93 -12.59
C VAL A 115 -14.62 5.20 -12.00
N ASP A 116 -14.05 4.19 -11.38
CA ASP A 116 -12.66 4.22 -10.93
C ASP A 116 -11.72 4.41 -12.14
N TRP A 117 -10.83 5.37 -12.09
CA TRP A 117 -9.91 5.69 -13.18
C TRP A 117 -9.04 4.50 -13.63
N ARG A 118 -8.85 3.51 -12.75
CA ARG A 118 -8.08 2.29 -13.02
C ARG A 118 -8.86 1.25 -13.82
N ALA A 119 -10.18 1.32 -13.82
CA ALA A 119 -11.02 0.40 -14.57
C ALA A 119 -10.85 0.57 -16.08
N ASP A 120 -11.01 -0.53 -16.84
CA ASP A 120 -10.91 -0.50 -18.30
C ASP A 120 -11.91 0.45 -18.96
N ALA A 121 -13.10 0.60 -18.37
CA ALA A 121 -14.11 1.55 -18.83
C ALA A 121 -13.64 3.02 -18.79
N ALA A 122 -12.67 3.36 -17.95
CA ALA A 122 -12.06 4.69 -17.88
C ALA A 122 -10.91 4.89 -18.89
N ARG A 123 -10.42 3.83 -19.53
CA ARG A 123 -9.29 3.90 -20.46
C ARG A 123 -9.49 4.92 -21.60
N PRO A 124 -10.67 5.06 -22.22
CA PRO A 124 -10.86 6.06 -23.26
C PRO A 124 -10.63 7.50 -22.79
N PHE A 125 -10.81 7.82 -21.52
CA PHE A 125 -10.50 9.13 -20.97
C PHE A 125 -9.02 9.51 -21.14
N TYR A 126 -8.10 8.54 -21.08
CA TYR A 126 -6.66 8.75 -21.23
C TYR A 126 -6.14 8.47 -22.62
N ALA A 127 -6.62 7.40 -23.25
CA ALA A 127 -6.09 6.89 -24.51
C ALA A 127 -6.73 7.49 -25.76
N ALA A 128 -7.93 8.08 -25.67
CA ALA A 128 -8.57 8.70 -26.81
C ALA A 128 -7.82 9.96 -27.28
N THR A 129 -7.64 10.07 -28.59
CA THR A 129 -7.04 11.23 -29.24
C THR A 129 -7.89 11.61 -30.45
N ALA A 130 -7.69 12.81 -31.01
CA ALA A 130 -8.37 13.21 -32.24
C ALA A 130 -8.10 12.26 -33.42
N ALA A 131 -6.92 11.61 -33.43
CA ALA A 131 -6.57 10.60 -34.47
C ALA A 131 -7.20 9.23 -34.19
N SER A 132 -7.51 8.92 -32.93
CA SER A 132 -8.14 7.66 -32.47
C SER A 132 -9.13 7.94 -31.36
N PRO A 133 -10.35 8.38 -31.65
CA PRO A 133 -11.31 8.83 -30.65
C PRO A 133 -11.86 7.74 -29.70
N LEU A 134 -11.66 6.46 -30.01
CA LEU A 134 -12.12 5.32 -29.24
C LEU A 134 -13.63 5.38 -28.85
N GLY A 135 -14.47 5.97 -29.71
CA GLY A 135 -15.89 6.16 -29.46
C GLY A 135 -16.24 7.35 -28.54
N VAL A 136 -15.27 8.18 -28.19
CA VAL A 136 -15.46 9.40 -27.41
C VAL A 136 -15.66 10.59 -28.36
N ARG A 137 -16.77 11.31 -28.17
CA ARG A 137 -17.02 12.61 -28.81
C ARG A 137 -16.29 13.71 -28.04
N ARG A 138 -16.58 13.80 -26.74
CA ARG A 138 -16.07 14.84 -25.84
C ARG A 138 -15.42 14.24 -24.61
N ARG A 139 -14.24 14.72 -24.29
CA ARG A 139 -13.59 14.52 -23.00
C ARG A 139 -13.66 15.83 -22.22
N ARG A 140 -14.34 15.81 -21.06
CA ARG A 140 -14.46 16.95 -20.16
C ARG A 140 -13.58 16.73 -18.95
N HIS A 141 -12.74 17.69 -18.64
CA HIS A 141 -11.96 17.75 -17.42
C HIS A 141 -12.70 18.60 -16.39
N LEU A 142 -12.85 18.08 -15.18
CA LEU A 142 -13.46 18.77 -14.06
C LEU A 142 -12.39 19.07 -13.02
N ARG A 143 -12.24 20.34 -12.65
CA ARG A 143 -11.40 20.72 -11.53
C ARG A 143 -12.28 21.05 -10.32
N LEU A 144 -12.12 20.26 -9.27
CA LEU A 144 -12.83 20.44 -8.02
C LEU A 144 -11.92 21.10 -6.98
N ARG A 145 -12.50 22.02 -6.19
CA ARG A 145 -11.90 22.50 -4.96
C ARG A 145 -12.83 22.09 -3.82
N ASP A 146 -12.34 21.18 -2.96
CA ASP A 146 -13.16 20.47 -1.99
C ASP A 146 -14.30 19.71 -2.69
N ARG A 147 -15.54 20.15 -2.61
CA ARG A 147 -16.71 19.53 -3.25
C ARG A 147 -17.30 20.40 -4.39
N GLU A 148 -16.68 21.54 -4.68
CA GLU A 148 -17.19 22.49 -5.66
C GLU A 148 -16.45 22.34 -7.00
N VAL A 149 -17.20 22.34 -8.10
CA VAL A 149 -16.67 22.40 -9.46
C VAL A 149 -16.26 23.84 -9.75
N VAL A 150 -14.97 24.09 -9.90
CA VAL A 150 -14.43 25.45 -10.08
C VAL A 150 -14.00 25.75 -11.52
N GLU A 151 -13.81 24.73 -12.33
CA GLU A 151 -13.37 24.87 -13.71
C GLU A 151 -13.72 23.65 -14.55
N LEU A 152 -14.11 23.87 -15.79
CA LEU A 152 -14.37 22.86 -16.80
C LEU A 152 -13.54 23.16 -18.04
N THR A 153 -13.07 22.10 -18.70
CA THR A 153 -12.40 22.19 -20.00
C THR A 153 -12.76 21.00 -20.85
N ASP A 154 -13.19 21.24 -22.07
CA ASP A 154 -13.62 20.22 -23.03
C ASP A 154 -12.62 20.04 -24.17
N GLU A 155 -12.38 18.80 -24.55
CA GLU A 155 -11.68 18.38 -25.76
C GLU A 155 -12.63 17.60 -26.66
N ILE A 156 -12.83 18.08 -27.88
CA ILE A 156 -13.63 17.38 -28.88
C ILE A 156 -12.72 16.46 -29.69
N LEU A 157 -12.99 15.17 -29.66
CA LEU A 157 -12.08 14.13 -30.14
C LEU A 157 -12.55 13.47 -31.47
N ASP A 158 -13.85 13.55 -31.77
CA ASP A 158 -14.43 12.91 -32.98
C ASP A 158 -14.38 13.77 -34.23
N GLY A 159 -13.74 14.94 -34.17
CA GLY A 159 -13.60 15.86 -35.29
C GLY A 159 -14.86 16.67 -35.61
N THR A 160 -15.91 16.59 -34.78
CA THR A 160 -17.09 17.45 -34.93
C THR A 160 -16.80 18.87 -34.49
N ALA A 161 -17.55 19.84 -34.97
CA ALA A 161 -17.47 21.20 -34.45
C ALA A 161 -18.00 21.27 -32.99
N PRO A 162 -17.39 22.12 -32.13
CA PRO A 162 -17.94 22.41 -30.83
C PRO A 162 -19.40 22.87 -30.90
N ILE A 163 -20.20 22.50 -29.90
CA ILE A 163 -21.59 22.95 -29.75
C ILE A 163 -21.74 23.86 -28.53
N ASP A 164 -22.87 24.54 -28.39
CA ASP A 164 -23.11 25.54 -27.35
C ASP A 164 -22.92 25.03 -25.91
N THR A 165 -22.89 23.72 -25.69
CA THR A 165 -22.63 23.13 -24.35
C THR A 165 -21.15 22.71 -24.16
N ASP A 166 -20.30 22.94 -25.12
CA ASP A 166 -18.89 22.60 -25.03
C ASP A 166 -18.07 23.79 -24.53
N VAL A 167 -17.33 23.62 -23.43
CA VAL A 167 -16.47 24.64 -22.80
C VAL A 167 -15.05 24.42 -23.33
N VAL A 168 -14.76 24.98 -24.51
CA VAL A 168 -13.44 24.85 -25.13
C VAL A 168 -12.51 25.90 -24.54
N GLY A 169 -11.45 25.46 -23.86
CA GLY A 169 -10.44 26.31 -23.25
C GLY A 169 -9.02 25.80 -23.47
N ASP A 170 -8.06 26.39 -22.78
CA ASP A 170 -6.68 25.90 -22.78
C ASP A 170 -6.61 24.44 -22.29
N SER A 171 -5.76 23.65 -22.94
CA SER A 171 -5.55 22.24 -22.53
C SER A 171 -5.28 22.16 -21.02
N PRO A 172 -5.87 21.18 -20.29
CA PRO A 172 -5.64 20.97 -18.86
C PRO A 172 -4.16 20.88 -18.50
N LEU A 173 -3.33 20.40 -19.41
CA LEU A 173 -1.87 20.38 -19.27
C LEU A 173 -1.29 21.80 -19.20
N VAL A 174 -1.78 22.72 -20.02
CA VAL A 174 -1.34 24.15 -20.04
C VAL A 174 -1.82 24.85 -18.78
N SER A 175 -3.07 24.62 -18.35
CA SER A 175 -3.62 25.17 -17.11
C SER A 175 -2.88 24.63 -15.87
N ALA A 176 -2.53 23.35 -15.84
CA ALA A 176 -1.74 22.74 -14.77
C ALA A 176 -0.29 23.25 -14.73
N LEU A 177 0.29 23.61 -15.86
CA LEU A 177 1.65 24.17 -15.96
C LEU A 177 1.71 25.66 -15.58
N SER A 178 0.62 26.41 -15.79
CA SER A 178 0.51 27.83 -15.49
C SER A 178 0.02 28.13 -14.07
N GLY A 179 -0.60 27.18 -13.39
CA GLY A 179 -1.05 27.31 -12.00
C GLY A 179 0.11 27.54 -11.02
N ALA A 180 -0.19 28.23 -9.91
CA ALA A 180 0.78 28.52 -8.87
C ALA A 180 1.45 27.23 -8.35
N ARG A 181 2.77 27.14 -8.48
CA ARG A 181 3.58 26.00 -8.00
C ARG A 181 3.53 25.93 -6.49
N THR A 182 2.59 25.18 -5.94
CA THR A 182 2.45 24.96 -4.49
C THR A 182 3.50 24.00 -3.92
N GLY A 183 4.45 23.51 -4.73
CA GLY A 183 5.46 22.54 -4.33
C GLY A 183 4.93 21.13 -4.04
N ARG A 184 3.64 20.88 -4.29
CA ARG A 184 2.97 19.59 -4.04
C ARG A 184 2.33 19.07 -5.33
N MET A 185 2.52 17.79 -5.58
CA MET A 185 2.06 17.10 -6.78
C MET A 185 0.65 16.52 -6.56
N ARG A 186 -0.39 17.37 -6.55
CA ARG A 186 -1.76 16.94 -6.16
C ARG A 186 -2.69 16.57 -7.33
N GLU A 187 -2.44 17.04 -8.55
CA GLU A 187 -3.42 16.97 -9.66
C GLU A 187 -2.92 16.16 -10.87
N ALA A 188 -2.06 15.17 -10.64
CA ALA A 188 -1.41 14.44 -11.73
C ALA A 188 -2.33 13.45 -12.48
N MET A 189 -3.49 13.09 -11.93
CA MET A 189 -4.36 12.06 -12.54
C MET A 189 -5.05 12.51 -13.81
N ALA A 190 -5.43 13.79 -13.90
CA ALA A 190 -6.15 14.33 -15.04
C ALA A 190 -5.25 14.61 -16.26
N THR A 191 -3.91 14.53 -16.10
CA THR A 191 -2.94 14.96 -17.10
C THR A 191 -2.09 13.82 -17.66
N LEU A 192 -2.44 12.56 -17.39
CA LEU A 192 -1.78 11.41 -18.01
C LEU A 192 -2.01 11.42 -19.51
N GLN A 193 -0.92 11.37 -20.27
CA GLN A 193 -0.96 11.24 -21.72
C GLN A 193 -1.17 9.77 -22.13
N ALA A 194 -1.61 9.53 -23.36
CA ALA A 194 -1.92 8.19 -23.86
C ALA A 194 -0.73 7.22 -23.75
N GLU A 195 0.47 7.68 -24.06
CA GLU A 195 1.70 6.87 -23.96
C GLU A 195 2.05 6.53 -22.51
N GLN A 196 1.78 7.45 -21.60
CA GLN A 196 1.98 7.22 -20.16
C GLN A 196 0.94 6.23 -19.61
N ASP A 197 -0.33 6.32 -20.05
CA ASP A 197 -1.39 5.39 -19.66
C ASP A 197 -1.09 3.97 -20.16
N GLU A 198 -0.53 3.80 -21.35
CA GLU A 198 -0.11 2.50 -21.88
C GLU A 198 0.95 1.84 -20.97
N ILE A 199 1.94 2.62 -20.52
CA ILE A 199 2.95 2.11 -19.56
C ILE A 199 2.31 1.75 -18.23
N VAL A 200 1.41 2.59 -17.71
CA VAL A 200 0.71 2.36 -16.45
C VAL A 200 -0.09 1.07 -16.48
N ARG A 201 -0.82 0.79 -17.56
CA ARG A 201 -1.70 -0.37 -17.71
C ARG A 201 -1.02 -1.61 -18.32
N SER A 202 0.27 -1.52 -18.66
CA SER A 202 1.00 -2.65 -19.22
C SER A 202 0.85 -3.92 -18.36
N GLU A 203 0.54 -5.05 -18.99
CA GLU A 203 0.46 -6.37 -18.34
C GLU A 203 1.83 -7.02 -18.15
N HIS A 204 2.92 -6.31 -18.47
CA HIS A 204 4.27 -6.84 -18.36
C HIS A 204 4.56 -7.33 -16.93
N ARG A 205 5.00 -8.58 -16.86
CA ARG A 205 5.44 -9.22 -15.61
C ARG A 205 6.97 -9.29 -15.59
N GLY A 206 7.57 -8.84 -14.51
CA GLY A 206 9.00 -8.82 -14.34
C GLY A 206 9.56 -7.41 -14.23
N ILE A 207 10.79 -7.19 -14.67
CA ILE A 207 11.47 -5.91 -14.59
C ILE A 207 11.01 -5.01 -15.73
N MET A 208 10.48 -3.84 -15.40
CA MET A 208 10.16 -2.78 -16.35
C MET A 208 11.09 -1.58 -16.10
N VAL A 209 11.72 -1.11 -17.16
CA VAL A 209 12.55 0.10 -17.14
C VAL A 209 11.81 1.21 -17.87
N VAL A 210 11.56 2.32 -17.19
CA VAL A 210 10.93 3.51 -17.75
C VAL A 210 11.98 4.58 -17.90
N ASP A 211 12.35 4.89 -19.15
CA ASP A 211 13.33 5.92 -19.49
C ASP A 211 12.66 7.17 -20.06
N GLY A 212 13.38 8.27 -20.07
CA GLY A 212 12.91 9.57 -20.60
C GLY A 212 13.69 10.75 -20.04
N GLY A 213 13.57 11.89 -20.68
CA GLY A 213 14.20 13.15 -20.29
C GLY A 213 13.72 13.69 -18.94
N PRO A 214 14.33 14.76 -18.42
CA PRO A 214 13.82 15.50 -17.28
C PRO A 214 12.42 16.05 -17.56
N GLY A 215 11.50 15.95 -16.59
CA GLY A 215 10.14 16.50 -16.72
C GLY A 215 9.14 15.65 -17.54
N THR A 216 9.52 14.52 -18.11
CA THR A 216 8.63 13.64 -18.89
C THR A 216 7.61 12.84 -18.06
N GLY A 217 7.53 13.07 -16.77
CA GLY A 217 6.54 12.42 -15.90
C GLY A 217 6.90 11.02 -15.39
N LYS A 218 8.16 10.56 -15.50
CA LYS A 218 8.58 9.20 -15.07
C LYS A 218 8.11 8.82 -13.66
N THR A 219 8.23 9.74 -12.71
CA THR A 219 7.81 9.52 -11.32
C THR A 219 6.29 9.36 -11.23
N ILE A 220 5.55 10.18 -11.96
CA ILE A 220 4.08 10.10 -12.05
C ILE A 220 3.66 8.75 -12.59
N VAL A 221 4.23 8.33 -13.72
CA VAL A 221 3.97 7.02 -14.33
C VAL A 221 4.26 5.88 -13.37
N ALA A 222 5.38 5.93 -12.64
CA ALA A 222 5.73 4.91 -11.66
C ALA A 222 4.70 4.81 -10.51
N LEU A 223 4.21 5.95 -10.00
CA LEU A 223 3.23 5.98 -8.92
C LEU A 223 1.84 5.52 -9.40
N HIS A 224 1.41 5.96 -10.59
CA HIS A 224 0.15 5.49 -11.20
C HIS A 224 0.21 3.99 -11.48
N ARG A 225 1.35 3.48 -11.97
CA ARG A 225 1.52 2.05 -12.16
C ARG A 225 1.45 1.28 -10.85
N ALA A 226 2.06 1.77 -9.77
CA ALA A 226 1.93 1.16 -8.45
C ALA A 226 0.45 1.06 -8.02
N ALA A 227 -0.32 2.16 -8.18
CA ALA A 227 -1.74 2.18 -7.89
C ALA A 227 -2.55 1.24 -8.81
N TYR A 228 -2.23 1.20 -10.10
CA TYR A 228 -2.88 0.29 -11.05
C TYR A 228 -2.61 -1.17 -10.70
N VAL A 229 -1.36 -1.52 -10.39
CA VAL A 229 -0.96 -2.89 -10.04
C VAL A 229 -1.68 -3.37 -8.77
N LEU A 230 -1.81 -2.51 -7.74
CA LEU A 230 -2.57 -2.82 -6.54
C LEU A 230 -4.08 -3.03 -6.81
N TYR A 231 -4.63 -2.31 -7.79
CA TYR A 231 -6.02 -2.46 -8.21
C TYR A 231 -6.25 -3.71 -9.07
N ALA A 232 -5.41 -3.91 -10.09
CA ALA A 232 -5.61 -4.94 -11.11
C ALA A 232 -5.16 -6.34 -10.69
N PHE A 233 -4.24 -6.44 -9.70
CA PHE A 233 -3.64 -7.71 -9.28
C PHE A 233 -3.80 -7.93 -7.77
N PRO A 234 -4.94 -8.51 -7.32
CA PRO A 234 -5.24 -8.72 -5.89
C PRO A 234 -4.14 -9.46 -5.11
N ALA A 235 -3.50 -10.47 -5.75
CA ALA A 235 -2.39 -11.21 -5.12
C ALA A 235 -1.16 -10.35 -4.81
N ILE A 236 -0.98 -9.21 -5.52
CA ILE A 236 0.06 -8.22 -5.23
C ILE A 236 -0.44 -7.26 -4.16
N ALA A 237 -1.72 -6.87 -4.21
CA ALA A 237 -2.32 -5.99 -3.23
C ALA A 237 -2.19 -6.53 -1.79
N ASP A 238 -2.32 -7.85 -1.59
CA ASP A 238 -2.15 -8.49 -0.29
C ASP A 238 -0.71 -8.39 0.25
N ARG A 239 0.29 -8.29 -0.63
CA ARG A 239 1.72 -8.16 -0.28
C ARG A 239 2.17 -6.72 -0.19
N GLY A 240 1.42 -5.78 -0.74
CA GLY A 240 1.75 -4.37 -0.85
C GLY A 240 2.81 -4.06 -1.92
N VAL A 241 3.05 -2.77 -2.12
CA VAL A 241 4.06 -2.23 -3.04
C VAL A 241 5.09 -1.43 -2.24
N LEU A 242 6.35 -1.65 -2.51
CA LEU A 242 7.45 -0.84 -1.97
C LEU A 242 7.90 0.19 -3.02
N VAL A 243 7.81 1.47 -2.68
CA VAL A 243 8.45 2.56 -3.42
C VAL A 243 9.75 2.92 -2.71
N PHE A 244 10.85 2.70 -3.41
CA PHE A 244 12.18 2.98 -2.92
C PHE A 244 12.71 4.27 -3.52
N GLY A 245 13.10 5.22 -2.67
CA GLY A 245 13.56 6.55 -3.10
C GLY A 245 14.96 6.89 -2.60
N PRO A 246 15.63 7.86 -3.26
CA PRO A 246 17.00 8.23 -2.95
C PRO A 246 17.16 8.90 -1.58
N ASN A 247 16.13 9.60 -1.10
CA ASN A 247 16.12 10.30 0.17
C ASN A 247 14.70 10.59 0.67
N ARG A 248 14.57 10.93 1.95
CA ARG A 248 13.27 11.22 2.59
C ARG A 248 12.56 12.44 1.97
N ARG A 249 13.30 13.46 1.56
CA ARG A 249 12.70 14.67 0.95
C ARG A 249 11.97 14.33 -0.35
N PHE A 250 12.57 13.48 -1.18
CA PHE A 250 11.93 12.95 -2.38
C PHE A 250 10.69 12.12 -2.04
N LEU A 251 10.77 11.23 -1.06
CA LEU A 251 9.62 10.42 -0.64
C LEU A 251 8.50 11.27 -0.06
N THR A 252 8.80 12.31 0.72
CA THR A 252 7.79 13.27 1.21
C THR A 252 7.11 14.01 0.05
N TYR A 253 7.88 14.42 -0.97
CA TYR A 253 7.31 15.08 -2.16
C TYR A 253 6.30 14.19 -2.90
N ILE A 254 6.57 12.90 -3.02
CA ILE A 254 5.68 11.94 -3.71
C ILE A 254 4.59 11.36 -2.78
N SER A 255 4.75 11.46 -1.46
CA SER A 255 3.79 10.89 -0.51
C SER A 255 2.39 11.48 -0.62
N ASP A 256 2.27 12.70 -1.08
CA ASP A 256 0.99 13.38 -1.27
C ASP A 256 0.24 12.89 -2.54
N VAL A 257 0.96 12.27 -3.49
CA VAL A 257 0.39 11.76 -4.75
C VAL A 257 -0.32 10.42 -4.53
N LEU A 258 0.29 9.50 -3.79
CA LEU A 258 -0.26 8.16 -3.57
C LEU A 258 -1.66 8.16 -2.93
N PRO A 259 -1.94 8.95 -1.88
CA PRO A 259 -3.29 9.09 -1.36
C PRO A 259 -4.26 9.65 -2.39
N SER A 260 -3.78 10.57 -3.25
CA SER A 260 -4.60 11.10 -4.32
C SER A 260 -4.98 10.05 -5.37
N LEU A 261 -4.21 8.97 -5.47
CA LEU A 261 -4.49 7.81 -6.33
C LEU A 261 -5.37 6.75 -5.66
N GLY A 262 -5.79 6.97 -4.41
CA GLY A 262 -6.65 6.05 -3.66
C GLY A 262 -5.89 4.90 -2.98
N GLU A 263 -4.53 4.93 -2.95
CA GLU A 263 -3.73 3.82 -2.46
C GLU A 263 -3.11 4.06 -1.08
N ASN A 264 -3.14 3.01 -0.24
CA ASN A 264 -2.64 3.03 1.13
C ASN A 264 -1.59 1.96 1.41
N ASP A 265 -1.57 0.90 0.61
CA ASP A 265 -0.71 -0.26 0.83
C ASP A 265 0.64 -0.10 0.10
N VAL A 266 1.13 1.15 0.05
CA VAL A 266 2.43 1.50 -0.52
C VAL A 266 3.37 1.93 0.60
N ALA A 267 4.42 1.15 0.80
CA ALA A 267 5.50 1.48 1.72
C ALA A 267 6.54 2.37 1.02
N LEU A 268 6.82 3.54 1.60
CA LEU A 268 7.86 4.45 1.12
C LEU A 268 9.12 4.24 1.97
N ARG A 269 10.24 3.86 1.36
CA ARG A 269 11.49 3.56 2.07
C ARG A 269 12.70 4.15 1.36
N THR A 270 13.68 4.54 2.16
CA THR A 270 15.06 4.84 1.72
C THR A 270 15.98 3.69 2.11
N THR A 271 17.26 3.75 1.73
CA THR A 271 18.26 2.74 2.12
C THR A 271 18.35 2.53 3.63
N THR A 272 18.23 3.60 4.40
CA THR A 272 18.28 3.54 5.87
C THR A 272 17.04 2.96 6.52
N ASP A 273 15.90 3.02 5.83
CA ASP A 273 14.62 2.50 6.34
C ASP A 273 14.44 0.98 6.09
N LEU A 274 15.39 0.35 5.37
CA LEU A 274 15.40 -1.10 5.13
C LEU A 274 15.97 -1.92 6.29
N VAL A 275 16.50 -1.25 7.31
CA VAL A 275 17.06 -1.87 8.51
C VAL A 275 16.29 -1.42 9.74
N ASP A 276 15.99 -2.37 10.64
CA ASP A 276 15.16 -2.14 11.84
C ASP A 276 15.98 -1.58 13.02
N PHE A 277 16.93 -0.70 12.75
CA PHE A 277 17.68 -0.03 13.79
C PHE A 277 17.98 1.43 13.45
N THR A 278 18.08 2.26 14.48
CA THR A 278 18.35 3.68 14.33
C THR A 278 19.80 3.89 13.89
N VAL A 279 19.97 4.58 12.76
CA VAL A 279 21.30 5.02 12.31
C VAL A 279 21.81 6.12 13.25
N THR A 280 22.87 5.86 13.98
CA THR A 280 23.45 6.77 14.99
C THR A 280 24.70 7.50 14.52
N ARG A 281 25.33 7.02 13.44
CA ARG A 281 26.57 7.61 12.89
C ARG A 281 26.57 7.57 11.37
N THR A 282 27.15 8.63 10.79
CA THR A 282 27.50 8.69 9.37
C THR A 282 29.01 8.52 9.24
N GLU A 283 29.44 7.65 8.36
CA GLU A 283 30.86 7.38 8.08
C GLU A 283 31.33 8.24 6.90
N THR A 284 32.66 8.38 6.78
CA THR A 284 33.26 9.01 5.59
C THR A 284 33.13 8.09 4.38
N ASP A 285 33.10 8.66 3.18
CA ASP A 285 32.92 7.92 1.92
C ASP A 285 33.94 6.77 1.74
N PRO A 286 35.24 6.92 2.05
CA PRO A 286 36.19 5.80 1.93
C PRO A 286 35.84 4.61 2.82
N ILE A 287 35.35 4.86 4.03
CA ILE A 287 34.95 3.79 4.97
C ILE A 287 33.67 3.13 4.48
N ALA A 288 32.71 3.93 4.04
CA ALA A 288 31.43 3.44 3.50
C ALA A 288 31.66 2.58 2.24
N LEU A 289 32.56 3.01 1.35
CA LEU A 289 32.97 2.26 0.14
C LEU A 289 33.64 0.93 0.50
N ALA A 290 34.57 0.94 1.44
CA ALA A 290 35.25 -0.28 1.89
C ALA A 290 34.25 -1.29 2.50
N LYS A 291 33.32 -0.83 3.33
CA LYS A 291 32.27 -1.67 3.92
C LYS A 291 31.24 -2.15 2.91
N GLY A 292 30.97 -1.38 1.87
CA GLY A 292 30.02 -1.71 0.80
C GLY A 292 30.56 -2.72 -0.23
N CYS A 293 31.83 -3.05 -0.20
CA CYS A 293 32.42 -3.98 -1.17
C CYS A 293 32.12 -5.46 -0.82
N LYS A 294 32.05 -6.32 -1.84
CA LYS A 294 31.79 -7.77 -1.69
C LYS A 294 32.80 -8.45 -0.76
N HIS A 295 34.06 -8.08 -0.87
CA HIS A 295 35.14 -8.65 -0.04
C HIS A 295 34.95 -8.41 1.45
N PHE A 296 34.37 -7.25 1.85
CA PHE A 296 34.04 -6.97 3.24
C PHE A 296 32.96 -7.91 3.78
N ALA A 297 31.99 -8.27 2.95
CA ALA A 297 30.95 -9.26 3.31
C ALA A 297 31.56 -10.64 3.58
N GLU A 298 32.55 -11.05 2.78
CA GLU A 298 33.30 -12.31 2.95
C GLU A 298 34.12 -12.30 4.26
N LEU A 299 34.78 -11.18 4.55
CA LEU A 299 35.51 -11.00 5.80
C LEU A 299 34.59 -11.04 7.03
N LEU A 300 33.41 -10.40 6.95
CA LEU A 300 32.42 -10.45 8.01
C LEU A 300 31.88 -11.86 8.23
N ALA A 301 31.60 -12.60 7.17
CA ALA A 301 31.17 -13.99 7.28
C ALA A 301 32.18 -14.87 7.99
N GLY A 302 33.45 -14.78 7.61
CA GLY A 302 34.56 -15.47 8.30
C GLY A 302 34.72 -15.03 9.75
N ARG A 303 34.55 -13.73 10.04
CA ARG A 303 34.65 -13.22 11.41
C ARG A 303 33.48 -13.73 12.28
N VAL A 304 32.28 -13.77 11.77
CA VAL A 304 31.08 -14.34 12.46
C VAL A 304 31.31 -15.80 12.79
N GLU A 305 31.84 -16.58 11.83
CA GLU A 305 32.15 -18.00 12.03
C GLU A 305 33.18 -18.23 13.13
N THR A 306 34.26 -17.46 13.11
CA THR A 306 35.35 -17.56 14.11
C THR A 306 34.95 -17.02 15.48
N SER A 307 33.96 -16.11 15.56
CA SER A 307 33.52 -15.48 16.80
C SER A 307 32.37 -16.24 17.48
N GLN A 308 31.87 -17.31 16.91
CA GLN A 308 30.87 -18.14 17.54
C GLN A 308 31.42 -18.81 18.79
N PRO A 309 30.78 -18.68 19.96
CA PRO A 309 31.21 -19.33 21.16
C PRO A 309 31.11 -20.86 21.00
N ARG A 310 32.18 -21.58 21.33
CA ARG A 310 32.24 -23.05 21.31
C ARG A 310 32.67 -23.52 22.69
N GLY A 311 32.20 -24.67 23.09
CA GLY A 311 32.56 -25.24 24.39
C GLY A 311 32.09 -24.45 25.60
N ILE A 312 31.01 -23.64 25.44
CA ILE A 312 30.45 -22.81 26.50
C ILE A 312 29.06 -23.33 26.87
N PRO A 313 28.78 -23.58 28.18
CA PRO A 313 27.46 -24.01 28.60
C PRO A 313 26.44 -22.88 28.40
N LEU A 314 25.21 -23.21 27.99
CA LEU A 314 24.12 -22.27 27.90
C LEU A 314 23.32 -22.29 29.21
N ARG A 315 23.25 -21.14 29.89
CA ARG A 315 22.50 -20.96 31.13
C ARG A 315 21.25 -20.17 30.87
N LEU A 316 20.09 -20.76 31.15
CA LEU A 316 18.78 -20.15 30.92
C LEU A 316 18.01 -20.11 32.26
N ARG A 317 17.21 -19.05 32.42
CA ARG A 317 16.18 -18.99 33.47
C ARG A 317 14.82 -19.18 32.82
N THR A 318 14.10 -20.18 33.27
CA THR A 318 12.72 -20.45 32.83
C THR A 318 11.75 -20.16 33.98
N GLY A 319 10.46 -20.18 33.69
CA GLY A 319 9.42 -20.11 34.73
C GLY A 319 9.43 -21.32 35.71
N TYR A 320 10.11 -22.40 35.34
CA TYR A 320 10.19 -23.67 36.09
C TYR A 320 11.54 -23.89 36.79
N GLY A 321 12.49 -22.96 36.63
CA GLY A 321 13.79 -23.08 37.25
C GLY A 321 14.94 -22.65 36.33
N ALA A 322 16.18 -22.86 36.76
CA ALA A 322 17.39 -22.60 36.02
C ALA A 322 17.83 -23.88 35.28
N VAL A 323 18.03 -23.77 33.98
CA VAL A 323 18.52 -24.88 33.11
C VAL A 323 19.93 -24.55 32.67
N VAL A 324 20.83 -25.53 32.71
CA VAL A 324 22.19 -25.44 32.22
C VAL A 324 22.42 -26.54 31.20
N LEU A 325 22.45 -26.15 29.90
CA LEU A 325 22.78 -27.09 28.84
C LEU A 325 24.30 -27.30 28.73
N ASP A 326 24.70 -28.56 28.60
CA ASP A 326 26.09 -28.94 28.37
C ASP A 326 26.63 -28.32 27.07
N PRO A 327 27.89 -27.87 27.05
CA PRO A 327 28.52 -27.32 25.85
C PRO A 327 28.43 -28.24 24.62
N ALA A 328 28.55 -29.55 24.80
CA ALA A 328 28.49 -30.52 23.71
C ALA A 328 27.12 -30.54 23.03
N ARG A 329 26.04 -30.46 23.82
CA ARG A 329 24.64 -30.38 23.31
C ARG A 329 24.42 -29.09 22.53
N VAL A 330 24.86 -27.94 23.06
CA VAL A 330 24.76 -26.64 22.40
C VAL A 330 25.54 -26.62 21.07
N ASP A 331 26.76 -27.16 21.07
CA ASP A 331 27.59 -27.24 19.87
C ASP A 331 27.04 -28.25 18.85
N ALA A 332 26.39 -29.33 19.30
CA ALA A 332 25.70 -30.27 18.41
C ALA A 332 24.49 -29.64 17.73
N ALA A 333 23.64 -28.93 18.47
CA ALA A 333 22.51 -28.17 17.91
C ALA A 333 22.97 -27.14 16.88
N ARG A 334 24.08 -26.43 17.14
CA ARG A 334 24.66 -25.49 16.18
C ARG A 334 25.16 -26.17 14.91
N ARG A 335 25.88 -27.27 15.03
CA ARG A 335 26.35 -28.03 13.85
C ARG A 335 25.19 -28.56 13.02
N SER A 336 24.16 -29.07 13.68
CA SER A 336 22.95 -29.56 13.02
C SER A 336 22.23 -28.44 12.23
N ALA A 337 22.03 -27.30 12.86
CA ALA A 337 21.37 -26.15 12.22
C ALA A 337 22.13 -25.59 11.01
N LEU A 338 23.46 -25.74 10.99
CA LEU A 338 24.33 -25.28 9.89
C LEU A 338 24.55 -26.34 8.80
N GLN A 339 23.98 -27.55 8.94
CA GLN A 339 24.09 -28.58 7.92
C GLN A 339 23.52 -28.14 6.56
N GLY A 340 24.17 -28.58 5.47
CA GLY A 340 23.74 -28.19 4.12
C GLY A 340 24.21 -26.81 3.64
N GLY A 341 25.17 -26.17 4.33
CA GLY A 341 25.74 -24.88 3.90
C GLY A 341 24.78 -23.69 4.11
N VAL A 342 23.83 -23.84 5.00
CA VAL A 342 22.89 -22.77 5.35
C VAL A 342 23.63 -21.65 6.09
N GLY A 343 23.51 -20.40 5.61
CA GLY A 343 24.15 -19.25 6.25
C GLY A 343 23.64 -19.01 7.67
N HIS A 344 24.48 -18.42 8.53
CA HIS A 344 24.25 -18.19 9.96
C HIS A 344 22.84 -17.64 10.29
N ASN A 345 22.39 -16.62 9.59
CA ASN A 345 21.08 -16.00 9.85
C ASN A 345 19.91 -16.92 9.53
N ARG A 346 20.01 -17.76 8.52
CA ARG A 346 18.98 -18.74 8.17
C ARG A 346 18.97 -19.93 9.12
N ALA A 347 20.14 -20.34 9.60
CA ALA A 347 20.29 -21.43 10.55
C ALA A 347 19.77 -21.06 11.96
N ARG A 348 19.61 -19.75 12.26
CA ARG A 348 19.20 -19.29 13.59
C ARG A 348 17.90 -19.89 14.07
N GLN A 349 16.89 -19.98 13.21
CA GLN A 349 15.58 -20.51 13.58
C GLN A 349 15.68 -22.00 13.96
N ALA A 350 16.31 -22.80 13.10
CA ALA A 350 16.52 -24.22 13.38
C ALA A 350 17.38 -24.47 14.64
N PHE A 351 18.38 -23.60 14.88
CA PHE A 351 19.15 -23.66 16.12
C PHE A 351 18.30 -23.38 17.36
N LEU A 352 17.44 -22.36 17.31
CA LEU A 352 16.54 -22.02 18.42
C LEU A 352 15.55 -23.14 18.71
N GLU A 353 14.97 -23.76 17.70
CA GLU A 353 14.05 -24.90 17.83
C GLU A 353 14.75 -26.07 18.54
N GLN A 354 15.95 -26.43 18.10
CA GLN A 354 16.71 -27.49 18.75
C GLN A 354 17.12 -27.15 20.19
N ILE A 355 17.48 -25.90 20.49
CA ILE A 355 17.78 -25.49 21.86
C ILE A 355 16.54 -25.56 22.77
N VAL A 356 15.35 -25.21 22.24
CA VAL A 356 14.09 -25.36 22.98
C VAL A 356 13.85 -26.84 23.33
N ASP A 357 14.01 -27.75 22.37
CA ASP A 357 13.84 -29.20 22.59
C ASP A 357 14.83 -29.72 23.66
N GLU A 358 16.08 -29.28 23.60
CA GLU A 358 17.10 -29.63 24.60
C GLU A 358 16.77 -29.08 25.99
N VAL A 359 16.20 -27.89 26.09
CA VAL A 359 15.75 -27.28 27.35
C VAL A 359 14.56 -28.04 27.94
N VAL A 360 13.59 -28.43 27.12
CA VAL A 360 12.44 -29.23 27.55
C VAL A 360 12.92 -30.59 28.08
N THR A 361 13.80 -31.26 27.36
CA THR A 361 14.38 -32.56 27.79
C THR A 361 15.10 -32.44 29.15
N GLU A 362 15.85 -31.36 29.34
CA GLU A 362 16.59 -31.12 30.56
C GLU A 362 15.65 -30.83 31.76
N LEU A 363 14.58 -30.05 31.53
CA LEU A 363 13.54 -29.77 32.52
C LEU A 363 12.79 -31.05 32.94
N GLU A 364 12.46 -31.90 31.97
CA GLU A 364 11.82 -33.17 32.23
C GLU A 364 12.73 -34.07 33.09
N ALA A 365 14.03 -34.12 32.75
CA ALA A 365 15.01 -34.89 33.55
C ALA A 365 15.16 -34.33 34.97
N GLN A 366 15.23 -33.01 35.14
CA GLN A 366 15.31 -32.37 36.47
C GLN A 366 14.04 -32.68 37.31
N THR A 367 12.85 -32.56 36.70
CA THR A 367 11.59 -32.85 37.38
C THR A 367 11.50 -34.32 37.76
N ALA A 368 11.91 -35.23 36.87
CA ALA A 368 11.94 -36.67 37.19
C ALA A 368 12.90 -36.98 38.37
N GLN A 369 14.05 -36.32 38.39
CA GLN A 369 15.02 -36.50 39.52
C GLN A 369 14.45 -35.95 40.83
N GLU A 370 13.83 -34.75 40.82
CA GLU A 370 13.19 -34.17 42.01
C GLU A 370 12.09 -35.06 42.55
N ILE A 371 11.27 -35.67 41.66
CA ILE A 371 10.23 -36.63 42.10
C ILE A 371 10.88 -37.88 42.71
N SER A 372 11.91 -38.43 42.12
CA SER A 372 12.62 -39.60 42.62
C SER A 372 13.27 -39.32 43.99
N ASP A 373 13.94 -38.15 44.08
CA ASP A 373 14.55 -37.72 45.34
C ASP A 373 13.50 -37.56 46.47
N PHE A 374 12.33 -37.00 46.13
CA PHE A 374 11.21 -36.85 47.07
C PHE A 374 10.61 -38.20 47.45
N GLU A 375 10.46 -39.13 46.53
CA GLU A 375 10.00 -40.50 46.81
C GLU A 375 10.97 -41.24 47.74
N ASP A 376 12.26 -41.09 47.51
CA ASP A 376 13.31 -41.68 48.37
C ASP A 376 13.32 -41.03 49.78
N GLU A 377 13.08 -39.73 49.89
CA GLU A 377 12.94 -39.04 51.16
C GLU A 377 11.73 -39.57 51.95
N ILE A 378 10.57 -39.71 51.30
CA ILE A 378 9.36 -40.31 51.89
C ILE A 378 9.65 -41.75 52.39
N ARG A 379 10.30 -42.54 51.56
CA ARG A 379 10.65 -43.93 51.92
C ARG A 379 11.56 -43.98 53.13
N ASN A 380 12.54 -43.11 53.19
CA ASN A 380 13.55 -43.08 54.27
C ASN A 380 13.03 -42.47 55.56
N VAL A 381 12.21 -41.43 55.50
CA VAL A 381 11.71 -40.68 56.68
C VAL A 381 10.45 -41.33 57.26
N LEU A 382 9.53 -41.76 56.40
CA LEU A 382 8.22 -42.28 56.83
C LEU A 382 8.12 -43.79 56.79
N GLY A 383 9.11 -44.49 56.19
CA GLY A 383 9.06 -45.94 56.04
C GLY A 383 7.93 -46.45 55.12
N ILE A 384 7.42 -45.54 54.25
CA ILE A 384 6.30 -45.86 53.33
C ILE A 384 6.86 -46.24 51.98
N ASP A 385 6.48 -47.42 51.48
CA ASP A 385 6.77 -47.86 50.13
C ASP A 385 5.63 -47.44 49.21
N LEU A 386 5.82 -46.37 48.44
CA LEU A 386 4.82 -45.76 47.55
C LEU A 386 4.42 -46.71 46.39
N ASP A 387 5.32 -47.60 45.94
CA ASP A 387 5.02 -48.60 44.91
C ASP A 387 3.97 -49.59 45.36
N ARG A 388 3.90 -49.88 46.67
CA ARG A 388 2.87 -50.74 47.25
C ARG A 388 1.51 -50.09 47.40
N MET A 389 1.45 -48.75 47.41
CA MET A 389 0.17 -48.00 47.56
C MET A 389 -0.61 -47.90 46.27
N TRP A 390 0.02 -48.00 45.13
CA TRP A 390 -0.64 -47.90 43.81
C TRP A 390 -1.16 -49.24 43.24
N HIS A 391 -0.98 -50.34 43.95
CA HIS A 391 -1.47 -51.66 43.58
C HIS A 391 -2.72 -52.14 44.35
N PHE A 392 -3.59 -51.19 44.75
CA PHE A 392 -4.93 -51.46 45.26
C PHE A 392 -6.04 -50.98 44.35
#